data_80c29df7e8f12441124b8fedb9cc6c05
#
_entry.id   80c29df7e8f12441124b8fedb9cc6c05
#
_cell.length_a   1.000
_cell.length_b   1.000
_cell.length_c   1.000
_cell.angle_alpha   90.00
_cell.angle_beta   90.00
_cell.angle_gamma   90.00
#
_symmetry.space_group_name_H-M   'P 1'
#
loop_
_entity.id
_entity.type
_entity.pdbx_description
1 polymer ?
#
loop_
_entity_poly.entity_id
_entity_poly.type
_entity_poly.pdbx_seq_one_letter_code
_entity_poly.pdbx_strand_id
1 'polypeptide(L)'
;MSALLNTAEALRRMLEKIALASGWLLVIMACVTTFDVVARKFGVQLPYTKLQELEWHFHAAIFSLWMGYCYTINAHPRVDSILEGKSYRTRAWVELAGCVLLALPYVTLVAYFSLDFVAGSYAVGERSDSTVGLTHRWVIKGIFAFGLWLVVLGILSVLLRVIVFLFGEMSNEEVNLQIGHVEADI
;
A
#
# COMPACT_ATOMS: atom_id res chain seq x y z
N MET A 1 10.55 4.35 -25.27
CA MET A 1 10.51 3.22 -24.34
C MET A 1 11.37 3.45 -23.10
N SER A 2 12.64 3.87 -23.23
CA SER A 2 13.52 4.15 -22.07
C SER A 2 12.95 5.19 -21.08
N ALA A 3 12.33 6.26 -21.56
CA ALA A 3 11.70 7.27 -20.69
C ALA A 3 10.55 6.68 -19.83
N LEU A 4 9.72 5.81 -20.38
CA LEU A 4 8.65 5.14 -19.64
C LEU A 4 9.22 4.23 -18.55
N LEU A 5 10.26 3.47 -18.88
CA LEU A 5 10.92 2.60 -17.92
C LEU A 5 11.61 3.40 -16.80
N ASN A 6 12.26 4.50 -17.13
CA ASN A 6 12.86 5.40 -16.13
C ASN A 6 11.78 5.99 -15.19
N THR A 7 10.63 6.37 -15.72
CA THR A 7 9.50 6.86 -14.91
C THR A 7 8.96 5.75 -14.00
N ALA A 8 8.75 4.55 -14.53
CA ALA A 8 8.30 3.41 -13.74
C ALA A 8 9.26 3.08 -12.60
N GLU A 9 10.57 3.10 -12.88
CA GLU A 9 11.59 2.86 -11.87
C GLU A 9 11.69 3.99 -10.83
N ALA A 10 11.52 5.25 -11.24
CA ALA A 10 11.48 6.37 -10.32
C ALA A 10 10.29 6.26 -9.34
N LEU A 11 9.11 5.90 -9.85
CA LEU A 11 7.91 5.65 -9.03
C LEU A 11 8.16 4.50 -8.05
N ARG A 12 8.69 3.37 -8.51
CA ARG A 12 9.01 2.22 -7.65
C ARG A 12 9.98 2.61 -6.53
N ARG A 13 11.08 3.29 -6.85
CA ARG A 13 12.07 3.73 -5.85
C ARG A 13 11.50 4.72 -4.85
N MET A 14 10.62 5.60 -5.27
CA MET A 14 9.92 6.52 -4.37
C MET A 14 9.04 5.74 -3.38
N LEU A 15 8.23 4.80 -3.88
CA LEU A 15 7.37 3.96 -3.06
C LEU A 15 8.18 3.09 -2.09
N GLU A 16 9.30 2.52 -2.54
CA GLU A 16 10.23 1.75 -1.72
C GLU A 16 10.79 2.58 -0.55
N LYS A 17 11.23 3.81 -0.81
CA LYS A 17 11.74 4.71 0.24
C LYS A 17 10.67 5.04 1.28
N ILE A 18 9.44 5.30 0.84
CA ILE A 18 8.30 5.56 1.74
C ILE A 18 8.00 4.31 2.59
N ALA A 19 7.97 3.14 1.96
CA ALA A 19 7.73 1.87 2.66
C ALA A 19 8.84 1.58 3.68
N LEU A 20 10.11 1.72 3.32
CA LEU A 20 11.24 1.51 4.23
C LEU A 20 11.23 2.51 5.39
N ALA A 21 10.96 3.78 5.13
CA ALA A 21 10.88 4.80 6.17
C ALA A 21 9.71 4.52 7.14
N SER A 22 8.55 4.17 6.61
CA SER A 22 7.38 3.82 7.43
C SER A 22 7.53 2.47 8.17
N GLY A 23 8.45 1.62 7.75
CA GLY A 23 8.81 0.38 8.45
C GLY A 23 9.24 0.59 9.90
N TRP A 24 9.85 1.74 10.22
CA TRP A 24 10.20 2.10 11.60
C TRP A 24 8.98 2.26 12.51
N LEU A 25 7.80 2.57 11.95
CA LEU A 25 6.56 2.60 12.72
C LEU A 25 6.21 1.22 13.29
N LEU A 26 6.64 0.12 12.64
CA LEU A 26 6.46 -1.23 13.16
C LEU A 26 7.22 -1.43 14.48
N VAL A 27 8.45 -0.93 14.56
CA VAL A 27 9.26 -1.00 15.78
C VAL A 27 8.60 -0.18 16.89
N ILE A 28 8.15 1.03 16.58
CA ILE A 28 7.44 1.89 17.56
C ILE A 28 6.15 1.21 18.02
N MET A 29 5.37 0.65 17.09
CA MET A 29 4.14 -0.09 17.41
C MET A 29 4.44 -1.26 18.34
N ALA A 30 5.45 -2.07 18.02
CA ALA A 30 5.84 -3.21 18.87
C ALA A 30 6.24 -2.78 20.30
N CYS A 31 6.96 -1.68 20.42
CA CYS A 31 7.32 -1.11 21.73
C CYS A 31 6.08 -0.64 22.50
N VAL A 32 5.15 0.06 21.84
CA VAL A 32 3.90 0.55 22.45
C VAL A 32 3.04 -0.62 22.91
N THR A 33 2.83 -1.64 22.06
CA THR A 33 2.04 -2.83 22.39
C THR A 33 2.66 -3.62 23.54
N THR A 34 3.99 -3.81 23.51
CA THR A 34 4.69 -4.50 24.58
C THR A 34 4.54 -3.73 25.91
N PHE A 35 4.69 -2.41 25.86
CA PHE A 35 4.52 -1.55 27.03
C PHE A 35 3.09 -1.62 27.57
N ASP A 36 2.06 -1.55 26.71
CA ASP A 36 0.64 -1.64 27.12
C ASP A 36 0.35 -2.97 27.84
N VAL A 37 0.79 -4.09 27.26
CA VAL A 37 0.59 -5.43 27.83
C VAL A 37 1.28 -5.58 29.19
N VAL A 38 2.55 -5.14 29.28
CA VAL A 38 3.32 -5.22 30.54
C VAL A 38 2.71 -4.33 31.61
N ALA A 39 2.37 -3.08 31.28
CA ALA A 39 1.77 -2.14 32.21
C ALA A 39 0.44 -2.65 32.80
N ARG A 40 -0.41 -3.27 31.98
CA ARG A 40 -1.65 -3.91 32.43
C ARG A 40 -1.38 -5.05 33.40
N LYS A 41 -0.38 -5.89 33.09
CA LYS A 41 -0.01 -7.02 33.95
C LYS A 41 0.43 -6.56 35.35
N PHE A 42 1.11 -5.43 35.44
CA PHE A 42 1.57 -4.87 36.72
C PHE A 42 0.57 -3.90 37.39
N GLY A 43 -0.63 -3.74 36.82
CA GLY A 43 -1.69 -2.90 37.39
C GLY A 43 -1.39 -1.40 37.35
N VAL A 44 -0.51 -0.95 36.46
CA VAL A 44 -0.18 0.48 36.32
C VAL A 44 -1.40 1.23 35.77
N GLN A 45 -1.76 2.34 36.39
CA GLN A 45 -2.89 3.18 35.97
C GLN A 45 -2.48 4.04 34.78
N LEU A 46 -2.93 3.66 33.58
CA LEU A 46 -2.65 4.34 32.31
C LEU A 46 -3.93 4.55 31.50
N PRO A 47 -3.95 5.49 30.55
CA PRO A 47 -5.06 5.67 29.61
C PRO A 47 -5.03 4.57 28.53
N TYR A 48 -5.30 3.35 28.90
CA TYR A 48 -5.18 2.16 28.04
C TYR A 48 -5.94 2.28 26.71
N THR A 49 -7.10 2.92 26.71
CA THR A 49 -7.86 3.16 25.48
C THR A 49 -7.05 3.96 24.46
N LYS A 50 -6.31 4.99 24.90
CA LYS A 50 -5.45 5.78 24.01
C LYS A 50 -4.29 4.96 23.46
N LEU A 51 -3.69 4.10 24.28
CA LEU A 51 -2.60 3.22 23.86
C LEU A 51 -3.09 2.24 22.80
N GLN A 52 -4.22 1.56 23.03
CA GLN A 52 -4.83 0.66 22.04
C GLN A 52 -5.21 1.36 20.73
N GLU A 53 -5.79 2.57 20.83
CA GLU A 53 -6.11 3.33 19.63
C GLU A 53 -4.84 3.75 18.87
N LEU A 54 -3.76 4.07 19.56
CA LEU A 54 -2.47 4.40 18.95
C LEU A 54 -1.86 3.19 18.25
N GLU A 55 -1.95 1.99 18.81
CA GLU A 55 -1.45 0.75 18.22
C GLU A 55 -2.06 0.52 16.85
N TRP A 56 -3.36 0.60 16.72
CA TRP A 56 -3.97 0.37 15.43
C TRP A 56 -3.98 1.60 14.51
N HIS A 57 -3.69 2.81 15.01
CA HIS A 57 -3.30 3.92 14.15
C HIS A 57 -1.95 3.67 13.47
N PHE A 58 -0.97 3.15 14.21
CA PHE A 58 0.31 2.74 13.62
C PHE A 58 0.13 1.61 12.63
N HIS A 59 -0.68 0.60 12.97
CA HIS A 59 -0.98 -0.51 12.06
C HIS A 59 -1.60 -0.01 10.75
N ALA A 60 -2.62 0.84 10.84
CA ALA A 60 -3.27 1.43 9.67
C ALA A 60 -2.32 2.29 8.83
N ALA A 61 -1.43 3.06 9.48
CA ALA A 61 -0.44 3.87 8.81
C ALA A 61 0.57 3.00 8.03
N ILE A 62 1.14 1.97 8.67
CA ILE A 62 2.08 1.03 8.04
C ILE A 62 1.42 0.38 6.83
N PHE A 63 0.25 -0.23 7.02
CA PHE A 63 -0.49 -0.89 5.97
C PHE A 63 -0.73 0.04 4.77
N SER A 64 -1.22 1.25 5.02
CA SER A 64 -1.53 2.22 3.97
C SER A 64 -0.30 2.64 3.18
N LEU A 65 0.82 2.89 3.86
CA LEU A 65 2.05 3.36 3.23
C LEU A 65 2.80 2.26 2.47
N TRP A 66 2.56 0.99 2.80
CA TRP A 66 3.20 -0.15 2.15
C TRP A 66 2.46 -0.66 0.93
N MET A 67 1.12 -0.51 0.85
CA MET A 67 0.30 -1.10 -0.21
C MET A 67 0.80 -0.78 -1.62
N GLY A 68 1.19 0.48 -1.88
CA GLY A 68 1.68 0.90 -3.19
C GLY A 68 2.98 0.21 -3.59
N TYR A 69 3.91 0.06 -2.66
CA TYR A 69 5.16 -0.66 -2.89
C TYR A 69 4.94 -2.17 -3.07
N CYS A 70 4.12 -2.78 -2.21
CA CYS A 70 3.76 -4.20 -2.32
C CYS A 70 3.19 -4.56 -3.69
N TYR A 71 2.43 -3.65 -4.31
CA TYR A 71 1.93 -3.85 -5.66
C TYR A 71 3.07 -3.94 -6.68
N THR A 72 4.10 -3.11 -6.56
CA THR A 72 5.24 -3.06 -7.50
C THR A 72 6.17 -4.28 -7.43
N ILE A 73 6.19 -4.98 -6.30
CA ILE A 73 7.02 -6.18 -6.07
C ILE A 73 6.21 -7.49 -6.11
N ASN A 74 4.98 -7.43 -6.64
CA ASN A 74 4.07 -8.59 -6.74
C ASN A 74 3.78 -9.28 -5.38
N ALA A 75 3.88 -8.55 -4.28
CA ALA A 75 3.58 -9.06 -2.94
C ALA A 75 2.08 -8.92 -2.57
N HIS A 76 1.25 -8.43 -3.49
CA HIS A 76 -0.18 -8.32 -3.30
C HIS A 76 -0.86 -9.69 -3.49
N PRO A 77 -1.82 -10.11 -2.63
CA PRO A 77 -2.55 -11.36 -2.82
C PRO A 77 -3.24 -11.41 -4.19
N ARG A 78 -3.02 -12.49 -4.93
CA ARG A 78 -3.56 -12.72 -6.28
C ARG A 78 -4.17 -14.11 -6.39
N VAL A 79 -5.13 -14.26 -7.28
CA VAL A 79 -5.68 -15.57 -7.67
C VAL A 79 -5.05 -15.94 -9.01
N ASP A 80 -3.91 -16.62 -8.94
CA ASP A 80 -3.11 -16.97 -10.14
C ASP A 80 -3.54 -18.28 -10.81
N SER A 81 -4.47 -19.04 -10.22
CA SER A 81 -4.89 -20.37 -10.69
C SER A 81 -5.33 -20.42 -12.15
N ILE A 82 -5.88 -19.32 -12.69
CA ILE A 82 -6.33 -19.23 -14.09
C ILE A 82 -5.14 -18.98 -15.04
N LEU A 83 -4.08 -18.36 -14.53
CA LEU A 83 -2.90 -17.96 -15.30
C LEU A 83 -1.74 -18.95 -15.17
N GLU A 84 -1.89 -19.93 -14.29
CA GLU A 84 -0.93 -21.02 -14.10
C GLU A 84 -0.74 -21.78 -15.42
N GLY A 85 0.52 -22.02 -15.82
CA GLY A 85 0.86 -22.64 -17.11
C GLY A 85 0.69 -21.77 -18.36
N LYS A 86 0.24 -20.51 -18.24
CA LYS A 86 0.17 -19.58 -19.39
C LYS A 86 1.51 -18.90 -19.64
N SER A 87 1.76 -18.54 -20.93
CA SER A 87 2.97 -17.81 -21.28
C SER A 87 3.05 -16.46 -20.55
N TYR A 88 4.27 -16.00 -20.29
CA TYR A 88 4.51 -14.71 -19.60
C TYR A 88 3.85 -13.55 -20.36
N ARG A 89 3.86 -13.57 -21.69
CA ARG A 89 3.20 -12.57 -22.55
C ARG A 89 1.67 -12.57 -22.36
N THR A 90 1.05 -13.74 -22.18
CA THR A 90 -0.38 -13.85 -21.87
C THR A 90 -0.69 -13.25 -20.50
N ARG A 91 0.13 -13.55 -19.49
CA ARG A 91 0.01 -12.95 -18.14
C ARG A 91 0.12 -11.43 -18.21
N ALA A 92 1.06 -10.89 -19.01
CA ALA A 92 1.24 -9.45 -19.21
C ALA A 92 0.00 -8.78 -19.86
N TRP A 93 -0.64 -9.44 -20.82
CA TRP A 93 -1.90 -8.92 -21.42
C TRP A 93 -3.05 -8.89 -20.41
N VAL A 94 -3.17 -9.91 -19.57
CA VAL A 94 -4.19 -9.94 -18.50
C VAL A 94 -3.90 -8.86 -17.45
N GLU A 95 -2.64 -8.67 -17.09
CA GLU A 95 -2.23 -7.60 -16.17
C GLU A 95 -2.54 -6.22 -16.74
N LEU A 96 -2.24 -5.99 -18.03
CA LEU A 96 -2.59 -4.75 -18.72
C LEU A 96 -4.10 -4.47 -18.63
N ALA A 97 -4.92 -5.45 -19.01
CA ALA A 97 -6.37 -5.32 -18.94
C ALA A 97 -6.87 -5.09 -17.52
N GLY A 98 -6.37 -5.85 -16.55
CA GLY A 98 -6.70 -5.71 -15.13
C GLY A 98 -6.33 -4.33 -14.56
N CYS A 99 -5.14 -3.82 -14.90
CA CYS A 99 -4.71 -2.49 -14.49
C CYS A 99 -5.59 -1.37 -15.09
N VAL A 100 -5.88 -1.44 -16.39
CA VAL A 100 -6.60 -0.36 -17.10
C VAL A 100 -8.10 -0.37 -16.81
N LEU A 101 -8.71 -1.56 -16.78
CA LEU A 101 -10.18 -1.68 -16.68
C LEU A 101 -10.68 -1.77 -15.24
N LEU A 102 -9.87 -2.28 -14.33
CA LEU A 102 -10.30 -2.54 -12.95
C LEU A 102 -9.49 -1.75 -11.93
N ALA A 103 -8.18 -1.98 -11.85
CA ALA A 103 -7.37 -1.49 -10.74
C ALA A 103 -7.27 0.04 -10.72
N LEU A 104 -6.88 0.68 -11.83
CA LEU A 104 -6.77 2.14 -11.90
C LEU A 104 -8.11 2.85 -11.72
N PRO A 105 -9.20 2.52 -12.44
CA PRO A 105 -10.47 3.18 -12.24
C PRO A 105 -10.99 3.04 -10.81
N TYR A 106 -10.97 1.82 -10.27
CA TYR A 106 -11.48 1.55 -8.93
C TYR A 106 -10.67 2.28 -7.85
N VAL A 107 -9.33 2.09 -7.85
CA VAL A 107 -8.48 2.68 -6.79
C VAL A 107 -8.46 4.20 -6.90
N THR A 108 -8.45 4.76 -8.12
CA THR A 108 -8.51 6.23 -8.31
C THR A 108 -9.82 6.81 -7.80
N LEU A 109 -10.95 6.12 -8.06
CA LEU A 109 -12.26 6.54 -7.53
C LEU A 109 -12.29 6.53 -6.01
N VAL A 110 -11.79 5.44 -5.38
CA VAL A 110 -11.73 5.33 -3.92
C VAL A 110 -10.77 6.37 -3.33
N ALA A 111 -9.61 6.60 -3.95
CA ALA A 111 -8.66 7.62 -3.54
C ALA A 111 -9.25 9.03 -3.64
N TYR A 112 -10.03 9.31 -4.67
CA TYR A 112 -10.72 10.59 -4.82
C TYR A 112 -11.73 10.82 -3.69
N PHE A 113 -12.64 9.88 -3.45
CA PHE A 113 -13.63 10.01 -2.37
C PHE A 113 -13.02 9.97 -0.96
N SER A 114 -11.83 9.41 -0.81
CA SER A 114 -11.10 9.45 0.47
C SER A 114 -10.75 10.87 0.90
N LEU A 115 -10.61 11.82 -0.04
CA LEU A 115 -10.36 13.22 0.28
C LEU A 115 -11.56 13.86 0.99
N ASP A 116 -12.78 13.57 0.53
CA ASP A 116 -14.02 14.04 1.18
C ASP A 116 -14.16 13.41 2.57
N PHE A 117 -13.77 12.14 2.72
CA PHE A 117 -13.76 11.45 4.00
C PHE A 117 -12.81 12.11 5.02
N VAL A 118 -11.64 12.58 4.57
CA VAL A 118 -10.70 13.32 5.41
C VAL A 118 -11.24 14.73 5.72
N ALA A 119 -11.73 15.44 4.71
CA ALA A 119 -12.26 16.78 4.85
C ALA A 119 -13.46 16.82 5.81
N GLY A 120 -14.39 15.87 5.69
CA GLY A 120 -15.52 15.72 6.60
C GLY A 120 -15.08 15.45 8.04
N SER A 121 -14.11 14.57 8.23
CA SER A 121 -13.54 14.26 9.55
C SER A 121 -12.88 15.51 10.19
N TYR A 122 -12.15 16.28 9.39
CA TYR A 122 -11.52 17.51 9.83
C TYR A 122 -12.56 18.58 10.21
N ALA A 123 -13.57 18.79 9.37
CA ALA A 123 -14.60 19.81 9.56
C ALA A 123 -15.39 19.63 10.86
N VAL A 124 -15.67 18.38 11.26
CA VAL A 124 -16.41 18.10 12.51
C VAL A 124 -15.47 17.93 13.72
N GLY A 125 -14.15 18.05 13.53
CA GLY A 125 -13.18 17.80 14.60
C GLY A 125 -13.30 16.40 15.18
N GLU A 126 -13.44 15.38 14.32
CA GLU A 126 -13.76 14.00 14.70
C GLU A 126 -12.82 13.45 15.78
N ARG A 127 -13.44 12.83 16.77
CA ARG A 127 -12.77 12.19 17.90
C ARG A 127 -13.15 10.72 17.97
N SER A 128 -12.47 9.99 18.85
CA SER A 128 -12.88 8.63 19.19
C SER A 128 -14.30 8.58 19.77
N ASP A 129 -15.01 7.50 19.52
CA ASP A 129 -16.30 7.22 20.15
C ASP A 129 -16.16 6.99 21.67
N SER A 130 -14.95 6.64 22.12
CA SER A 130 -14.60 6.57 23.52
C SER A 130 -14.38 7.97 24.09
N THR A 131 -14.97 8.26 25.26
CA THR A 131 -14.80 9.52 25.98
C THR A 131 -13.35 9.82 26.35
N VAL A 132 -12.53 8.80 26.48
CA VAL A 132 -11.10 8.85 26.84
C VAL A 132 -10.16 8.50 25.69
N GLY A 133 -10.67 8.36 24.47
CA GLY A 133 -9.90 7.98 23.29
C GLY A 133 -9.10 9.12 22.68
N LEU A 134 -8.50 8.84 21.50
CA LEU A 134 -7.71 9.82 20.75
C LEU A 134 -8.61 10.85 20.04
N THR A 135 -8.08 12.05 19.94
CA THR A 135 -8.65 13.14 19.14
C THR A 135 -7.99 13.19 17.77
N HIS A 136 -8.52 14.02 16.86
CA HIS A 136 -7.92 14.28 15.55
C HIS A 136 -7.88 13.03 14.64
N ARG A 137 -8.96 12.28 14.56
CA ARG A 137 -9.06 11.10 13.67
C ARG A 137 -8.79 11.41 12.20
N TRP A 138 -8.95 12.66 11.78
CA TRP A 138 -8.61 13.11 10.43
C TRP A 138 -7.14 12.86 10.05
N VAL A 139 -6.22 12.81 11.02
CA VAL A 139 -4.79 12.55 10.75
C VAL A 139 -4.58 11.15 10.18
N ILE A 140 -5.10 10.11 10.84
CA ILE A 140 -4.97 8.75 10.36
C ILE A 140 -5.75 8.51 9.05
N LYS A 141 -6.92 9.16 8.91
CA LYS A 141 -7.68 9.15 7.65
C LYS A 141 -6.89 9.81 6.53
N GLY A 142 -6.15 10.89 6.80
CA GLY A 142 -5.24 11.53 5.85
C GLY A 142 -4.10 10.63 5.41
N ILE A 143 -3.49 9.92 6.35
CA ILE A 143 -2.45 8.92 6.03
C ILE A 143 -3.04 7.79 5.17
N PHE A 144 -4.24 7.32 5.47
CA PHE A 144 -4.93 6.32 4.68
C PHE A 144 -5.23 6.82 3.25
N ALA A 145 -5.78 8.03 3.12
CA ALA A 145 -6.02 8.65 1.82
C ALA A 145 -4.73 8.81 1.01
N PHE A 146 -3.65 9.27 1.65
CA PHE A 146 -2.33 9.35 1.02
C PHE A 146 -1.84 7.96 0.55
N GLY A 147 -2.02 6.92 1.39
CA GLY A 147 -1.70 5.54 1.03
C GLY A 147 -2.44 5.05 -0.22
N LEU A 148 -3.73 5.39 -0.39
CA LEU A 148 -4.49 5.06 -1.60
C LEU A 148 -3.89 5.70 -2.86
N TRP A 149 -3.42 6.94 -2.78
CA TRP A 149 -2.70 7.58 -3.89
C TRP A 149 -1.35 6.90 -4.18
N LEU A 150 -0.66 6.40 -3.16
CA LEU A 150 0.54 5.58 -3.38
C LEU A 150 0.22 4.27 -4.11
N VAL A 151 -0.94 3.66 -3.88
CA VAL A 151 -1.40 2.49 -4.65
C VAL A 151 -1.63 2.85 -6.11
N VAL A 152 -2.26 3.98 -6.40
CA VAL A 152 -2.42 4.47 -7.80
C VAL A 152 -1.05 4.58 -8.48
N LEU A 153 -0.06 5.18 -7.81
CA LEU A 153 1.30 5.29 -8.35
C LEU A 153 1.99 3.93 -8.51
N GLY A 154 1.73 2.98 -7.60
CA GLY A 154 2.21 1.60 -7.72
C GLY A 154 1.65 0.90 -8.96
N ILE A 155 0.33 0.99 -9.17
CA ILE A 155 -0.33 0.43 -10.36
C ILE A 155 0.22 1.09 -11.64
N LEU A 156 0.40 2.41 -11.65
CA LEU A 156 1.00 3.11 -12.78
C LEU A 156 2.43 2.63 -13.08
N SER A 157 3.24 2.40 -12.05
CA SER A 157 4.60 1.86 -12.23
C SER A 157 4.59 0.49 -12.91
N VAL A 158 3.71 -0.42 -12.46
CA VAL A 158 3.56 -1.75 -13.07
C VAL A 158 3.00 -1.64 -14.48
N LEU A 159 1.98 -0.83 -14.70
CA LEU A 159 1.36 -0.61 -16.02
C LEU A 159 2.39 -0.12 -17.04
N LEU A 160 3.24 0.85 -16.68
CA LEU A 160 4.30 1.34 -17.56
C LEU A 160 5.29 0.23 -17.94
N ARG A 161 5.66 -0.65 -16.99
CA ARG A 161 6.54 -1.80 -17.25
C ARG A 161 5.86 -2.82 -18.18
N VAL A 162 4.58 -3.11 -17.95
CA VAL A 162 3.80 -4.01 -18.80
C VAL A 162 3.72 -3.48 -20.24
N ILE A 163 3.50 -2.18 -20.41
CA ILE A 163 3.47 -1.54 -21.75
C ILE A 163 4.85 -1.67 -22.41
N VAL A 164 5.94 -1.39 -21.70
CA VAL A 164 7.30 -1.50 -22.26
C VAL A 164 7.61 -2.95 -22.65
N PHE A 165 7.20 -3.93 -21.86
CA PHE A 165 7.38 -5.34 -22.15
C PHE A 165 6.57 -5.81 -23.38
N LEU A 166 5.30 -5.41 -23.49
CA LEU A 166 4.42 -5.87 -24.57
C LEU A 166 4.71 -5.22 -25.93
N PHE A 167 5.09 -3.95 -25.93
CA PHE A 167 5.25 -3.12 -27.13
C PHE A 167 6.71 -2.69 -27.39
N GLY A 168 7.63 -3.00 -26.47
CA GLY A 168 9.07 -2.86 -26.66
C GLY A 168 9.71 -4.20 -27.04
N GLU A 169 10.97 -4.14 -27.48
CA GLU A 169 11.79 -5.32 -27.75
C GLU A 169 12.65 -5.71 -26.53
N MET A 170 12.12 -5.50 -25.33
CA MET A 170 12.84 -5.72 -24.07
C MET A 170 12.33 -6.99 -23.37
N SER A 171 13.23 -7.73 -22.75
CA SER A 171 12.88 -8.91 -21.97
C SER A 171 12.20 -8.52 -20.64
N ASN A 172 11.53 -9.48 -19.99
CA ASN A 172 10.94 -9.27 -18.66
C ASN A 172 11.99 -8.93 -17.58
N GLU A 173 13.20 -9.46 -17.71
CA GLU A 173 14.33 -9.16 -16.80
C GLU A 173 14.81 -7.73 -16.96
N GLU A 174 15.00 -7.24 -18.22
CA GLU A 174 15.42 -5.87 -18.51
C GLU A 174 14.39 -4.84 -18.03
N VAL A 175 13.11 -5.16 -18.09
CA VAL A 175 12.00 -4.32 -17.63
C VAL A 175 11.78 -4.46 -16.11
N ASN A 176 12.37 -5.48 -15.47
CA ASN A 176 12.12 -5.84 -14.07
C ASN A 176 10.62 -5.97 -13.78
N LEU A 177 9.92 -6.69 -14.65
CA LEU A 177 8.48 -6.91 -14.54
C LEU A 177 8.22 -8.16 -13.68
N GLN A 178 7.54 -7.97 -12.56
CA GLN A 178 7.18 -9.05 -11.63
C GLN A 178 5.67 -9.25 -11.68
N ILE A 179 5.21 -10.26 -12.40
CA ILE A 179 3.79 -10.64 -12.53
C ILE A 179 3.62 -12.15 -12.43
N GLY A 180 2.62 -12.58 -11.67
CA GLY A 180 2.35 -14.00 -11.40
C GLY A 180 3.40 -14.67 -10.51
N HIS A 181 3.22 -15.95 -10.20
CA HIS A 181 4.26 -16.75 -9.54
C HIS A 181 5.44 -16.89 -10.48
N VAL A 182 6.61 -16.45 -10.05
CA VAL A 182 7.88 -16.86 -10.61
C VAL A 182 8.11 -18.25 -10.07
N GLU A 183 7.98 -19.30 -10.89
CA GLU A 183 8.56 -20.60 -10.55
C GLU A 183 10.04 -20.34 -10.33
N ALA A 184 10.50 -20.51 -9.11
CA ALA A 184 11.92 -20.59 -8.87
C ALA A 184 12.40 -21.83 -9.65
N ASP A 185 13.14 -21.61 -10.72
CA ASP A 185 13.85 -22.68 -11.40
C ASP A 185 14.74 -23.35 -10.35
N ILE A 186 14.30 -24.55 -9.90
CA ILE A 186 15.04 -25.43 -9.00
C ILE A 186 16.02 -26.23 -9.84
#